data_a0d2f3137f5c71a5441bccc4d51918de
#
_entry.id   a0d2f3137f5c71a5441bccc4d51918de
#
_cell.length_a   1.000
_cell.length_b   1.000
_cell.length_c   1.000
_cell.angle_alpha   90.00
_cell.angle_beta   90.00
_cell.angle_gamma   90.00
#
_symmetry.space_group_name_H-M   'P 1'
#
loop_
_entity.id
_entity.type
_entity.pdbx_description
1 polymer ?
#
loop_
_entity_poly.entity_id
_entity_poly.type
_entity_poly.pdbx_seq_one_letter_code
_entity_poly.pdbx_strand_id
1 'polypeptide(L)'
;MIQFKNISKHYQLKGQTINALDQINLEIPEGSIFGIIGYSGAGKSTLIRLINLLERPTQGQVIINQKDFTAMDARTLRQERANIGMIFQHFNLLQTKTVSENIEMPLKLLGHNKADREKRLAELLDFIDLKHKKDAYPDELSGGQKQRVGIARALANHPKILLCDEATSALDPQTTQSVLALLKKINKEQK
;
A
#
# COMPACT_ATOMS: atom_id res chain seq x y z
N MET A 1 -4.10 -3.95 -15.02
CA MET A 1 -5.08 -5.01 -14.73
C MET A 1 -4.51 -6.01 -13.74
N ILE A 2 -5.27 -6.41 -12.71
CA ILE A 2 -4.89 -7.42 -11.70
C ILE A 2 -5.83 -8.61 -11.84
N GLN A 3 -5.30 -9.84 -11.85
CA GLN A 3 -6.11 -11.07 -11.91
C GLN A 3 -5.66 -12.04 -10.82
N PHE A 4 -6.63 -12.59 -10.11
CA PHE A 4 -6.48 -13.77 -9.28
C PHE A 4 -7.04 -14.98 -10.03
N LYS A 5 -6.27 -16.07 -10.10
CA LYS A 5 -6.68 -17.33 -10.72
C LYS A 5 -6.62 -18.44 -9.69
N ASN A 6 -7.79 -18.93 -9.26
CA ASN A 6 -7.97 -20.02 -8.31
C ASN A 6 -7.15 -19.85 -7.03
N ILE A 7 -7.13 -18.62 -6.48
CA ILE A 7 -6.34 -18.29 -5.29
C ILE A 7 -6.96 -18.91 -4.05
N SER A 8 -6.18 -19.72 -3.35
CA SER A 8 -6.48 -20.18 -1.99
C SER A 8 -5.37 -19.80 -1.04
N LYS A 9 -5.72 -19.42 0.19
CA LYS A 9 -4.77 -19.14 1.27
C LYS A 9 -5.21 -19.80 2.56
N HIS A 10 -4.36 -20.70 3.05
CA HIS A 10 -4.54 -21.39 4.30
C HIS A 10 -3.44 -20.99 5.28
N TYR A 11 -3.80 -20.84 6.54
CA TYR A 11 -2.86 -20.63 7.64
C TYR A 11 -2.88 -21.85 8.58
N GLN A 12 -1.71 -22.25 9.06
CA GLN A 12 -1.60 -23.27 10.12
C GLN A 12 -1.47 -22.55 11.46
N LEU A 13 -2.44 -22.70 12.33
CA LEU A 13 -2.45 -22.09 13.65
C LEU A 13 -2.72 -23.17 14.72
N LYS A 14 -1.76 -23.44 15.60
CA LYS A 14 -1.89 -24.40 16.72
C LYS A 14 -2.46 -25.76 16.29
N GLY A 15 -2.03 -26.28 15.14
CA GLY A 15 -2.46 -27.56 14.61
C GLY A 15 -3.82 -27.55 13.87
N GLN A 16 -4.44 -26.39 13.74
CA GLN A 16 -5.65 -26.22 12.94
C GLN A 16 -5.36 -25.48 11.64
N THR A 17 -6.02 -25.87 10.56
CA THR A 17 -5.96 -25.18 9.27
C THR A 17 -7.11 -24.17 9.20
N ILE A 18 -6.75 -22.88 9.04
CA ILE A 18 -7.71 -21.80 8.83
C ILE A 18 -7.71 -21.46 7.34
N ASN A 19 -8.84 -21.63 6.67
CA ASN A 19 -9.03 -21.26 5.28
C ASN A 19 -9.40 -19.77 5.23
N ALA A 20 -8.42 -18.91 4.95
CA ALA A 20 -8.64 -17.47 4.84
C ALA A 20 -9.25 -17.08 3.49
N LEU A 21 -8.87 -17.76 2.42
CA LEU A 21 -9.39 -17.59 1.06
C LEU A 21 -9.50 -18.96 0.40
N ASP A 22 -10.55 -19.18 -0.37
CA ASP A 22 -10.80 -20.44 -1.05
C ASP A 22 -11.24 -20.20 -2.50
N GLN A 23 -10.43 -20.69 -3.45
CA GLN A 23 -10.63 -20.68 -4.90
C GLN A 23 -11.10 -19.32 -5.48
N ILE A 24 -10.54 -18.22 -4.98
CA ILE A 24 -10.91 -16.86 -5.41
C ILE A 24 -10.47 -16.64 -6.87
N ASN A 25 -11.42 -16.28 -7.71
CA ASN A 25 -11.19 -15.80 -9.06
C ASN A 25 -11.71 -14.36 -9.14
N LEU A 26 -10.84 -13.42 -9.49
CA LEU A 26 -11.15 -12.00 -9.50
C LEU A 26 -10.33 -11.28 -10.56
N GLU A 27 -10.96 -10.32 -11.22
CA GLU A 27 -10.30 -9.43 -12.16
C GLU A 27 -10.59 -7.98 -11.78
N ILE A 28 -9.51 -7.17 -11.67
CA ILE A 28 -9.59 -5.73 -11.37
C ILE A 28 -9.05 -4.99 -12.60
N PRO A 29 -9.93 -4.24 -13.31
CA PRO A 29 -9.52 -3.48 -14.48
C PRO A 29 -8.51 -2.37 -14.13
N GLU A 30 -7.70 -1.99 -15.10
CA GLU A 30 -6.78 -0.85 -14.98
C GLU A 30 -7.58 0.45 -14.84
N GLY A 31 -7.05 1.39 -14.03
CA GLY A 31 -7.66 2.70 -13.78
C GLY A 31 -8.92 2.68 -12.91
N SER A 32 -9.39 1.50 -12.47
CA SER A 32 -10.55 1.38 -11.59
C SER A 32 -10.22 1.65 -10.12
N ILE A 33 -11.22 2.12 -9.36
CA ILE A 33 -11.24 2.06 -7.91
C ILE A 33 -12.07 0.84 -7.53
N PHE A 34 -11.44 -0.16 -6.93
CA PHE A 34 -12.06 -1.41 -6.54
C PHE A 34 -12.17 -1.51 -5.02
N GLY A 35 -13.38 -1.69 -4.50
CA GLY A 35 -13.66 -1.82 -3.08
C GLY A 35 -13.88 -3.27 -2.66
N ILE A 36 -13.22 -3.72 -1.58
CA ILE A 36 -13.39 -5.03 -0.96
C ILE A 36 -14.14 -4.82 0.34
N ILE A 37 -15.36 -5.37 0.45
CA ILE A 37 -16.21 -5.28 1.63
C ILE A 37 -16.44 -6.64 2.23
N GLY A 38 -16.66 -6.72 3.53
CA GLY A 38 -16.92 -7.95 4.27
C GLY A 38 -16.69 -7.77 5.77
N TYR A 39 -17.16 -8.73 6.56
CA TYR A 39 -16.98 -8.73 8.02
C TYR A 39 -15.51 -8.78 8.43
N SER A 40 -15.23 -8.45 9.71
CA SER A 40 -13.91 -8.68 10.29
C SER A 40 -13.55 -10.17 10.19
N GLY A 41 -12.31 -10.48 9.80
CA GLY A 41 -11.87 -11.86 9.59
C GLY A 41 -12.26 -12.50 8.24
N ALA A 42 -12.99 -11.80 7.36
CA ALA A 42 -13.40 -12.33 6.05
C ALA A 42 -12.26 -12.46 5.01
N GLY A 43 -11.00 -12.26 5.40
CA GLY A 43 -9.84 -12.40 4.50
C GLY A 43 -9.49 -11.16 3.67
N LYS A 44 -10.13 -9.99 3.89
CA LYS A 44 -9.88 -8.76 3.12
C LYS A 44 -8.42 -8.35 3.07
N SER A 45 -7.78 -8.22 4.23
CA SER A 45 -6.36 -7.86 4.33
C SER A 45 -5.45 -8.93 3.72
N THR A 46 -5.82 -10.21 3.87
CA THR A 46 -5.11 -11.31 3.21
C THR A 46 -5.17 -11.14 1.69
N LEU A 47 -6.35 -10.88 1.13
CA LEU A 47 -6.53 -10.69 -0.31
C LEU A 47 -5.70 -9.51 -0.84
N ILE A 48 -5.70 -8.37 -0.14
CA ILE A 48 -4.90 -7.20 -0.50
C ILE A 48 -3.40 -7.52 -0.46
N ARG A 49 -2.94 -8.24 0.58
CA ARG A 49 -1.52 -8.60 0.75
C ARG A 49 -1.02 -9.65 -0.23
N LEU A 50 -1.92 -10.41 -0.86
CA LEU A 50 -1.59 -11.30 -1.96
C LEU A 50 -1.27 -10.55 -3.25
N ILE A 51 -1.84 -9.36 -3.49
CA ILE A 51 -1.58 -8.59 -4.71
C ILE A 51 -0.08 -8.25 -4.81
N ASN A 52 0.53 -7.80 -3.73
CA ASN A 52 1.96 -7.47 -3.70
C ASN A 52 2.84 -8.62 -3.17
N LEU A 53 2.25 -9.81 -2.96
CA LEU A 53 2.90 -11.00 -2.39
C LEU A 53 3.62 -10.73 -1.06
N LEU A 54 3.15 -9.79 -0.23
CA LEU A 54 3.52 -9.75 1.19
C LEU A 54 3.07 -11.04 1.89
N GLU A 55 1.93 -11.59 1.44
CA GLU A 55 1.50 -12.95 1.70
C GLU A 55 1.59 -13.75 0.41
N ARG A 56 2.10 -14.98 0.46
CA ARG A 56 2.06 -15.87 -0.70
C ARG A 56 0.81 -16.74 -0.65
N PRO A 57 0.11 -16.97 -1.78
CA PRO A 57 -1.00 -17.90 -1.81
C PRO A 57 -0.51 -19.33 -1.54
N THR A 58 -1.38 -20.16 -1.00
CA THR A 58 -1.15 -21.61 -0.87
C THR A 58 -1.31 -22.30 -2.23
N GLN A 59 -2.27 -21.80 -3.02
CA GLN A 59 -2.56 -22.29 -4.38
C GLN A 59 -3.01 -21.13 -5.27
N GLY A 60 -2.89 -21.30 -6.58
CA GLY A 60 -3.33 -20.34 -7.59
C GLY A 60 -2.26 -19.33 -7.96
N GLN A 61 -2.64 -18.34 -8.78
CA GLN A 61 -1.74 -17.37 -9.39
C GLN A 61 -2.24 -15.94 -9.22
N VAL A 62 -1.31 -15.02 -8.96
CA VAL A 62 -1.54 -13.56 -8.98
C VAL A 62 -0.87 -13.00 -10.22
N ILE A 63 -1.66 -12.50 -11.15
CA ILE A 63 -1.17 -11.94 -12.42
C ILE A 63 -1.42 -10.43 -12.41
N ILE A 64 -0.38 -9.64 -12.65
CA ILE A 64 -0.44 -8.18 -12.75
C ILE A 64 0.17 -7.76 -14.08
N ASN A 65 -0.61 -7.07 -14.92
CA ASN A 65 -0.19 -6.62 -16.24
C ASN A 65 0.48 -7.75 -17.05
N GLN A 66 -0.19 -8.92 -17.11
CA GLN A 66 0.23 -10.14 -17.81
C GLN A 66 1.48 -10.85 -17.23
N LYS A 67 2.02 -10.38 -16.09
CA LYS A 67 3.14 -11.01 -15.39
C LYS A 67 2.63 -11.84 -14.22
N ASP A 68 3.02 -13.10 -14.14
CA ASP A 68 2.73 -13.96 -12.99
C ASP A 68 3.68 -13.62 -11.83
N PHE A 69 3.17 -12.89 -10.85
CA PHE A 69 3.92 -12.49 -9.66
C PHE A 69 4.26 -13.69 -8.78
N THR A 70 3.41 -14.72 -8.76
CA THR A 70 3.63 -15.92 -7.93
C THR A 70 4.84 -16.75 -8.37
N ALA A 71 5.18 -16.70 -9.66
CA ALA A 71 6.32 -17.39 -10.24
C ALA A 71 7.64 -16.60 -10.16
N MET A 72 7.60 -15.31 -9.74
CA MET A 72 8.80 -14.49 -9.70
C MET A 72 9.75 -14.88 -8.56
N ASP A 73 11.05 -14.77 -8.85
CA ASP A 73 12.10 -14.81 -7.84
C ASP A 73 12.07 -13.55 -6.96
N ALA A 74 12.78 -13.59 -5.82
CA ALA A 74 12.78 -12.51 -4.85
C ALA A 74 13.34 -11.18 -5.38
N ARG A 75 14.27 -11.22 -6.33
CA ARG A 75 14.90 -10.02 -6.92
C ARG A 75 13.92 -9.33 -7.86
N THR A 76 13.35 -10.07 -8.80
CA THR A 76 12.35 -9.58 -9.75
C THR A 76 11.11 -9.05 -9.03
N LEU A 77 10.60 -9.80 -8.04
CA LEU A 77 9.46 -9.38 -7.24
C LEU A 77 9.72 -8.07 -6.48
N ARG A 78 10.94 -7.86 -5.96
CA ARG A 78 11.30 -6.59 -5.30
C ARG A 78 11.25 -5.40 -6.27
N GLN A 79 11.70 -5.59 -7.50
CA GLN A 79 11.64 -4.56 -8.55
C GLN A 79 10.19 -4.25 -8.95
N GLU A 80 9.36 -5.27 -9.15
CA GLU A 80 7.94 -5.08 -9.51
C GLU A 80 7.13 -4.43 -8.38
N ARG A 81 7.44 -4.73 -7.11
CA ARG A 81 6.82 -4.07 -5.94
C ARG A 81 7.06 -2.56 -5.87
N ALA A 82 8.09 -2.04 -6.52
CA ALA A 82 8.32 -0.61 -6.63
C ALA A 82 7.17 0.14 -7.34
N ASN A 83 6.43 -0.57 -8.20
CA ASN A 83 5.25 -0.07 -8.89
C ASN A 83 3.95 -0.22 -8.10
N ILE A 84 4.01 -0.73 -6.87
CA ILE A 84 2.85 -0.98 -6.02
C ILE A 84 3.04 -0.22 -4.70
N GLY A 85 2.27 0.83 -4.51
CA GLY A 85 2.17 1.54 -3.23
C GLY A 85 1.23 0.80 -2.28
N MET A 86 1.54 0.81 -0.98
CA MET A 86 0.65 0.23 0.03
C MET A 86 0.47 1.18 1.21
N ILE A 87 -0.79 1.44 1.53
CA ILE A 87 -1.24 2.19 2.70
C ILE A 87 -1.75 1.16 3.71
N PHE A 88 -1.15 1.17 4.91
CA PHE A 88 -1.44 0.20 5.97
C PHE A 88 -2.42 0.78 7.00
N GLN A 89 -3.17 -0.08 7.65
CA GLN A 89 -4.11 0.24 8.72
C GLN A 89 -3.43 0.96 9.91
N HIS A 90 -2.23 0.50 10.32
CA HIS A 90 -1.49 1.04 11.46
C HIS A 90 -0.33 1.97 11.04
N PHE A 91 -0.46 2.66 9.89
CA PHE A 91 0.51 3.60 9.32
C PHE A 91 1.88 2.97 8.98
N ASN A 92 2.39 2.07 9.79
CA ASN A 92 3.69 1.39 9.67
C ASN A 92 4.86 2.37 9.41
N LEU A 93 4.84 3.52 10.10
CA LEU A 93 5.93 4.47 10.06
C LEU A 93 7.12 3.97 10.89
N LEU A 94 8.32 4.24 10.41
CA LEU A 94 9.54 3.98 11.16
C LEU A 94 9.66 5.04 12.26
N GLN A 95 9.53 4.62 13.52
CA GLN A 95 9.48 5.50 14.69
C GLN A 95 10.80 6.27 14.89
N THR A 96 11.93 5.68 14.47
CA THR A 96 13.27 6.30 14.57
C THR A 96 13.63 7.20 13.40
N LYS A 97 12.69 7.47 12.51
CA LYS A 97 12.86 8.26 11.29
C LYS A 97 11.89 9.42 11.26
N THR A 98 12.35 10.57 10.77
CA THR A 98 11.50 11.76 10.59
C THR A 98 10.45 11.53 9.50
N VAL A 99 9.52 12.47 9.36
CA VAL A 99 8.54 12.51 8.26
C VAL A 99 9.24 12.44 6.91
N SER A 100 10.25 13.30 6.68
CA SER A 100 11.04 13.32 5.44
C SER A 100 11.70 11.98 5.17
N GLU A 101 12.36 11.41 6.16
CA GLU A 101 13.06 10.14 6.02
C GLU A 101 12.10 8.96 5.75
N ASN A 102 10.91 8.95 6.36
CA ASN A 102 9.86 7.96 6.09
C ASN A 102 9.39 8.03 4.63
N ILE A 103 9.16 9.25 4.11
CA ILE A 103 8.69 9.46 2.73
C ILE A 103 9.80 9.13 1.72
N GLU A 104 11.05 9.52 1.99
CA GLU A 104 12.17 9.28 1.08
C GLU A 104 12.63 7.81 1.02
N MET A 105 12.31 7.00 2.01
CA MET A 105 12.87 5.65 2.13
C MET A 105 12.66 4.79 0.87
N PRO A 106 11.45 4.73 0.25
CA PRO A 106 11.26 3.98 -0.99
C PRO A 106 12.18 4.45 -2.13
N LEU A 107 12.38 5.76 -2.25
CA LEU A 107 13.26 6.36 -3.27
C LEU A 107 14.73 5.99 -3.03
N LYS A 108 15.18 6.00 -1.77
CA LYS A 108 16.55 5.57 -1.40
C LYS A 108 16.78 4.09 -1.75
N LEU A 109 15.81 3.23 -1.47
CA LEU A 109 15.89 1.79 -1.76
C LEU A 109 15.98 1.49 -3.25
N LEU A 110 15.42 2.34 -4.11
CA LEU A 110 15.52 2.22 -5.58
C LEU A 110 16.74 2.93 -6.17
N GLY A 111 17.58 3.54 -5.34
CA GLY A 111 18.82 4.17 -5.81
C GLY A 111 18.64 5.54 -6.48
N HIS A 112 17.52 6.23 -6.25
CA HIS A 112 17.34 7.60 -6.76
C HIS A 112 18.43 8.52 -6.21
N ASN A 113 18.97 9.41 -7.06
CA ASN A 113 19.93 10.40 -6.63
C ASN A 113 19.34 11.42 -5.65
N LYS A 114 20.19 12.17 -4.97
CA LYS A 114 19.77 13.10 -3.90
C LYS A 114 18.83 14.19 -4.42
N ALA A 115 19.14 14.79 -5.57
CA ALA A 115 18.36 15.90 -6.14
C ALA A 115 16.93 15.46 -6.49
N ASP A 116 16.77 14.28 -7.11
CA ASP A 116 15.44 13.72 -7.46
C ASP A 116 14.63 13.43 -6.19
N ARG A 117 15.29 12.87 -5.15
CA ARG A 117 14.62 12.59 -3.87
C ARG A 117 14.13 13.87 -3.19
N GLU A 118 14.98 14.90 -3.11
CA GLU A 118 14.63 16.19 -2.50
C GLU A 118 13.47 16.86 -3.23
N LYS A 119 13.51 16.85 -4.57
CA LYS A 119 12.42 17.37 -5.39
C LYS A 119 11.11 16.61 -5.11
N ARG A 120 11.16 15.28 -5.17
CA ARG A 120 9.96 14.45 -4.94
C ARG A 120 9.44 14.58 -3.52
N LEU A 121 10.30 14.66 -2.52
CA LEU A 121 9.94 14.90 -1.14
C LEU A 121 9.18 16.23 -0.97
N ALA A 122 9.69 17.31 -1.58
CA ALA A 122 9.05 18.63 -1.50
C ALA A 122 7.62 18.61 -2.11
N GLU A 123 7.45 17.95 -3.27
CA GLU A 123 6.15 17.75 -3.91
C GLU A 123 5.18 16.99 -2.99
N LEU A 124 5.64 15.89 -2.39
CA LEU A 124 4.81 15.06 -1.53
C LEU A 124 4.44 15.75 -0.22
N LEU A 125 5.37 16.47 0.40
CA LEU A 125 5.10 17.24 1.63
C LEU A 125 4.07 18.36 1.37
N ASP A 126 4.12 18.98 0.20
CA ASP A 126 3.13 19.95 -0.23
C ASP A 126 1.77 19.30 -0.43
N PHE A 127 1.75 18.21 -1.16
CA PHE A 127 0.54 17.45 -1.49
C PHE A 127 -0.25 16.99 -0.25
N ILE A 128 0.47 16.60 0.84
CA ILE A 128 -0.15 16.16 2.11
C ILE A 128 -0.31 17.28 3.14
N ASP A 129 0.11 18.53 2.82
CA ASP A 129 0.06 19.70 3.71
C ASP A 129 0.85 19.50 5.02
N LEU A 130 2.07 18.95 4.94
CA LEU A 130 2.94 18.69 6.10
C LEU A 130 4.37 19.22 5.94
N LYS A 131 4.60 20.25 5.10
CA LYS A 131 5.91 20.90 4.96
C LYS A 131 6.48 21.35 6.30
N HIS A 132 5.63 21.92 7.17
CA HIS A 132 5.99 22.43 8.49
C HIS A 132 6.35 21.33 9.50
N LYS A 133 6.10 20.07 9.18
CA LYS A 133 6.37 18.87 10.01
C LYS A 133 7.43 17.95 9.41
N LYS A 134 8.20 18.39 8.40
CA LYS A 134 9.15 17.55 7.66
C LYS A 134 10.19 16.86 8.56
N ASP A 135 10.62 17.53 9.63
CA ASP A 135 11.65 17.06 10.56
C ASP A 135 11.08 16.43 11.85
N ALA A 136 9.74 16.39 11.99
CA ALA A 136 9.07 15.77 13.12
C ALA A 136 9.15 14.24 13.07
N TYR A 137 9.14 13.60 14.23
CA TYR A 137 9.04 12.14 14.39
C TYR A 137 7.59 11.69 14.45
N PRO A 138 7.30 10.39 14.16
CA PRO A 138 5.93 9.89 14.19
C PRO A 138 5.16 10.15 15.49
N ASP A 139 5.80 10.10 16.64
CA ASP A 139 5.15 10.35 17.97
C ASP A 139 4.65 11.78 18.13
N GLU A 140 5.22 12.74 17.39
CA GLU A 140 4.83 14.15 17.38
C GLU A 140 3.67 14.45 16.43
N LEU A 141 3.08 13.41 15.81
CA LEU A 141 2.03 13.52 14.80
C LEU A 141 0.70 12.98 15.31
N SER A 142 -0.40 13.65 14.92
CA SER A 142 -1.74 13.09 15.08
C SER A 142 -1.95 11.86 14.19
N GLY A 143 -2.96 11.04 14.49
CA GLY A 143 -3.31 9.86 13.67
C GLY A 143 -3.53 10.21 12.19
N GLY A 144 -4.24 11.31 11.91
CA GLY A 144 -4.46 11.79 10.55
C GLY A 144 -3.17 12.25 9.85
N GLN A 145 -2.25 12.89 10.58
CA GLN A 145 -0.94 13.26 10.05
C GLN A 145 -0.10 12.02 9.76
N LYS A 146 -0.06 11.03 10.66
CA LYS A 146 0.59 9.73 10.42
C LYS A 146 0.07 9.05 9.15
N GLN A 147 -1.24 9.07 8.96
CA GLN A 147 -1.86 8.50 7.76
C GLN A 147 -1.45 9.23 6.48
N ARG A 148 -1.45 10.57 6.49
CA ARG A 148 -0.98 11.37 5.35
C ARG A 148 0.49 11.08 5.02
N VAL A 149 1.36 10.93 6.01
CA VAL A 149 2.75 10.51 5.79
C VAL A 149 2.82 9.10 5.18
N GLY A 150 2.00 8.16 5.65
CA GLY A 150 1.87 6.82 5.07
C GLY A 150 1.43 6.85 3.60
N ILE A 151 0.50 7.73 3.25
CA ILE A 151 0.05 7.95 1.87
C ILE A 151 1.18 8.53 1.02
N ALA A 152 1.87 9.58 1.48
CA ALA A 152 2.98 10.17 0.76
C ALA A 152 4.10 9.15 0.49
N ARG A 153 4.45 8.34 1.50
CA ARG A 153 5.42 7.25 1.34
C ARG A 153 4.98 6.23 0.30
N ALA A 154 3.70 5.84 0.29
CA ALA A 154 3.16 4.91 -0.69
C ALA A 154 3.21 5.47 -2.12
N LEU A 155 3.13 6.79 -2.29
CA LEU A 155 3.15 7.49 -3.57
C LEU A 155 4.58 7.86 -4.05
N ALA A 156 5.60 7.67 -3.22
CA ALA A 156 6.95 8.18 -3.49
C ALA A 156 7.48 7.78 -4.87
N ASN A 157 7.31 6.52 -5.26
CA ASN A 157 7.82 5.96 -6.51
C ASN A 157 6.84 6.05 -7.70
N HIS A 158 5.83 6.92 -7.66
CA HIS A 158 4.78 6.98 -8.70
C HIS A 158 4.17 5.61 -9.01
N PRO A 159 3.61 4.90 -8.02
CA PRO A 159 3.12 3.55 -8.21
C PRO A 159 1.93 3.51 -9.17
N LYS A 160 1.86 2.47 -10.01
CA LYS A 160 0.72 2.22 -10.91
C LYS A 160 -0.47 1.58 -10.18
N ILE A 161 -0.23 0.98 -9.03
CA ILE A 161 -1.24 0.34 -8.18
C ILE A 161 -1.10 0.89 -6.77
N LEU A 162 -2.21 1.31 -6.17
CA LEU A 162 -2.25 1.73 -4.78
C LEU A 162 -3.18 0.80 -3.99
N LEU A 163 -2.61 0.06 -3.06
CA LEU A 163 -3.32 -0.84 -2.16
C LEU A 163 -3.65 -0.10 -0.85
N CYS A 164 -4.89 -0.21 -0.40
CA CYS A 164 -5.35 0.39 0.85
C CYS A 164 -5.92 -0.68 1.77
N ASP A 165 -5.19 -1.04 2.83
CA ASP A 165 -5.63 -1.98 3.85
C ASP A 165 -6.23 -1.19 5.02
N GLU A 166 -7.56 -1.02 5.04
CA GLU A 166 -8.33 -0.29 6.06
C GLU A 166 -7.75 1.10 6.40
N ALA A 167 -7.39 1.88 5.38
CA ALA A 167 -6.65 3.16 5.50
C ALA A 167 -7.34 4.23 6.38
N THR A 168 -8.57 4.02 6.80
CA THR A 168 -9.35 4.99 7.59
C THR A 168 -9.92 4.43 8.89
N SER A 169 -9.74 3.15 9.18
CA SER A 169 -10.37 2.48 10.34
C SER A 169 -9.90 3.02 11.72
N ALA A 170 -8.69 3.60 11.76
CA ALA A 170 -8.10 4.17 12.98
C ALA A 170 -8.27 5.71 13.08
N LEU A 171 -9.10 6.32 12.21
CA LEU A 171 -9.26 7.77 12.11
C LEU A 171 -10.66 8.21 12.52
N ASP A 172 -10.77 9.43 13.03
CA ASP A 172 -12.04 10.10 13.27
C ASP A 172 -12.78 10.40 11.93
N PRO A 173 -14.09 10.64 11.94
CA PRO A 173 -14.88 10.84 10.72
C PRO A 173 -14.41 11.99 9.85
N GLN A 174 -13.95 13.10 10.41
CA GLN A 174 -13.51 14.29 9.68
C GLN A 174 -12.17 14.00 8.97
N THR A 175 -11.24 13.39 9.66
CA THR A 175 -9.96 12.95 9.09
C THR A 175 -10.17 11.89 8.01
N THR A 176 -11.11 10.96 8.23
CA THR A 176 -11.50 9.96 7.22
C THR A 176 -11.94 10.62 5.92
N GLN A 177 -12.81 11.62 5.96
CA GLN A 177 -13.25 12.33 4.77
C GLN A 177 -12.09 13.01 4.03
N SER A 178 -11.16 13.64 4.76
CA SER A 178 -10.00 14.29 4.16
C SER A 178 -9.05 13.29 3.49
N VAL A 179 -8.83 12.11 4.08
CA VAL A 179 -8.04 11.03 3.48
C VAL A 179 -8.71 10.46 2.24
N LEU A 180 -10.02 10.23 2.26
CA LEU A 180 -10.77 9.76 1.10
C LEU A 180 -10.77 10.77 -0.05
N ALA A 181 -10.86 12.08 0.24
CA ALA A 181 -10.73 13.13 -0.76
C ALA A 181 -9.33 13.11 -1.41
N LEU A 182 -8.28 12.92 -0.61
CA LEU A 182 -6.91 12.77 -1.08
C LEU A 182 -6.75 11.56 -2.03
N LEU A 183 -7.28 10.40 -1.66
CA LEU A 183 -7.25 9.20 -2.51
C LEU A 183 -8.01 9.39 -3.83
N LYS A 184 -9.15 10.06 -3.80
CA LYS A 184 -9.90 10.42 -5.03
C LYS A 184 -9.10 11.36 -5.93
N LYS A 185 -8.39 12.33 -5.35
CA LYS A 185 -7.52 13.26 -6.09
C LYS A 185 -6.40 12.49 -6.80
N ILE A 186 -5.73 11.58 -6.10
CA ILE A 186 -4.69 10.71 -6.66
C ILE A 186 -5.20 9.96 -7.91
N ASN A 187 -6.35 9.31 -7.80
CA ASN A 187 -6.90 8.53 -8.91
C ASN A 187 -7.25 9.39 -10.14
N LYS A 188 -7.63 10.66 -9.93
CA LYS A 188 -7.92 11.60 -11.04
C LYS A 188 -6.65 12.11 -11.72
N GLU A 189 -5.58 12.33 -10.97
CA GLU A 189 -4.32 12.91 -11.49
C GLU A 189 -3.43 11.85 -12.18
N GLN A 190 -3.71 10.56 -11.96
CA GLN A 190 -2.96 9.45 -12.56
C GLN A 190 -3.68 8.77 -13.74
N LYS A 191 -4.85 9.30 -14.14
CA LYS A 191 -5.51 8.91 -15.39
C LYS A 191 -4.99 9.73 -16.56
#